data_6e46245ab90cd13c39e62ee4c71d9ed7
#
_entry.id   6e46245ab90cd13c39e62ee4c71d9ed7
#
_cell.length_a   1.000
_cell.length_b   1.000
_cell.length_c   1.000
_cell.angle_alpha   90.00
_cell.angle_beta   90.00
_cell.angle_gamma   90.00
#
_symmetry.space_group_name_H-M   'P 1'
#
loop_
_entity.id
_entity.type
_entity.pdbx_description
1 polymer ?
#
loop_
_entity_poly.entity_id
_entity_poly.type
_entity_poly.pdbx_seq_one_letter_code
_entity_poly.pdbx_strand_id
1 'polypeptide(L)'
;KVTMTDMLTRACGLALVKFPEVNTSWVDGQFERRHEVNIGLAVAPIDGLGLLVPVVHNVDQKDLVTVSIESRQVIERARSGRPMSGDLGGGGFSISNLGMYGVDEFQAIINPPESAILAVGAIKEAAVVENGSVVVGTVMRMTLSADHRVFYGATAAQFMAEVKRLIEHPLGLVLSSTSD
;
A
#
# COMPACT_ATOMS: atom_id res chain seq x y z
N LYS A 1 -14.85 -6.54 -9.31
CA LYS A 1 -13.58 -6.83 -10.01
C LYS A 1 -12.43 -6.37 -9.14
N VAL A 2 -11.47 -7.24 -8.84
CA VAL A 2 -10.24 -6.91 -8.11
C VAL A 2 -9.35 -6.03 -8.99
N THR A 3 -8.76 -4.99 -8.40
CA THR A 3 -7.84 -4.05 -9.06
C THR A 3 -6.39 -4.29 -8.59
N MET A 4 -5.41 -3.68 -9.28
CA MET A 4 -4.02 -3.72 -8.84
C MET A 4 -3.83 -3.05 -7.47
N THR A 5 -4.56 -1.98 -7.19
CA THR A 5 -4.53 -1.33 -5.87
C THR A 5 -5.01 -2.27 -4.76
N ASP A 6 -6.04 -3.07 -5.00
CA ASP A 6 -6.53 -4.05 -4.03
C ASP A 6 -5.47 -5.15 -3.77
N MET A 7 -4.81 -5.62 -4.83
CA MET A 7 -3.71 -6.59 -4.71
C MET A 7 -2.54 -6.02 -3.93
N LEU A 8 -2.15 -4.77 -4.20
CA LEU A 8 -1.09 -4.07 -3.46
C LEU A 8 -1.47 -3.86 -2.00
N THR A 9 -2.73 -3.48 -1.72
CA THR A 9 -3.25 -3.32 -0.36
C THR A 9 -3.10 -4.63 0.41
N ARG A 10 -3.54 -5.75 -0.17
CA ARG A 10 -3.43 -7.07 0.46
C ARG A 10 -1.95 -7.51 0.60
N ALA A 11 -1.13 -7.29 -0.43
CA ALA A 11 0.30 -7.63 -0.40
C ALA A 11 1.05 -6.85 0.69
N CYS A 12 0.80 -5.54 0.80
CA CYS A 12 1.36 -4.71 1.86
C CYS A 12 0.87 -5.18 3.24
N GLY A 13 -0.42 -5.53 3.39
CA GLY A 13 -0.95 -6.06 4.63
C GLY A 13 -0.23 -7.31 5.11
N LEU A 14 -0.02 -8.28 4.21
CA LEU A 14 0.73 -9.51 4.51
C LEU A 14 2.22 -9.23 4.80
N ALA A 15 2.82 -8.29 4.08
CA ALA A 15 4.21 -7.91 4.31
C ALA A 15 4.40 -7.20 5.66
N LEU A 16 3.45 -6.36 6.10
CA LEU A 16 3.50 -5.66 7.40
C LEU A 16 3.47 -6.63 8.58
N VAL A 17 2.82 -7.79 8.45
CA VAL A 17 2.87 -8.85 9.48
C VAL A 17 4.29 -9.40 9.63
N LYS A 18 5.03 -9.55 8.52
CA LYS A 18 6.42 -10.05 8.52
C LYS A 18 7.44 -8.98 8.95
N PHE A 19 7.14 -7.71 8.68
CA PHE A 19 8.00 -6.57 8.94
C PHE A 19 7.29 -5.55 9.84
N PRO A 20 7.04 -5.90 11.11
CA PRO A 20 6.26 -5.06 12.02
C PRO A 20 6.94 -3.73 12.35
N GLU A 21 8.24 -3.58 12.10
CA GLU A 21 8.96 -2.32 12.21
C GLU A 21 8.40 -1.27 11.22
N VAL A 22 7.95 -1.71 10.04
CA VAL A 22 7.32 -0.84 9.02
C VAL A 22 5.93 -0.38 9.47
N ASN A 23 5.26 -1.16 10.35
CA ASN A 23 3.97 -0.82 10.97
C ASN A 23 4.13 -0.15 12.34
N THR A 24 5.16 0.65 12.50
CA THR A 24 5.49 1.34 13.75
C THR A 24 5.50 2.84 13.51
N SER A 25 4.91 3.62 14.40
CA SER A 25 4.87 5.08 14.34
C SER A 25 5.95 5.70 15.24
N TRP A 26 6.33 6.94 14.91
CA TRP A 26 7.16 7.77 15.79
C TRP A 26 6.29 8.89 16.36
N VAL A 27 5.97 8.81 17.65
CA VAL A 27 5.07 9.75 18.34
C VAL A 27 5.74 10.23 19.61
N ASP A 28 5.84 11.54 19.81
CA ASP A 28 6.39 12.19 21.02
C ASP A 28 7.76 11.63 21.47
N GLY A 29 8.61 11.30 20.51
CA GLY A 29 9.95 10.79 20.79
C GLY A 29 10.01 9.29 21.12
N GLN A 30 8.92 8.56 20.94
CA GLN A 30 8.80 7.13 21.24
C GLN A 30 8.31 6.32 20.04
N PHE A 31 8.66 5.03 20.02
CA PHE A 31 8.14 4.08 19.07
C PHE A 31 6.80 3.55 19.55
N GLU A 32 5.79 3.70 18.72
CA GLU A 32 4.47 3.09 18.91
C GLU A 32 4.25 2.01 17.87
N ARG A 33 4.44 0.75 18.28
CA ARG A 33 4.15 -0.40 17.41
C ARG A 33 2.65 -0.60 17.30
N ARG A 34 2.15 -0.65 16.08
CA ARG A 34 0.75 -0.96 15.82
C ARG A 34 0.54 -2.46 15.75
N HIS A 35 -0.49 -2.94 16.43
CA HIS A 35 -0.89 -4.35 16.38
C HIS A 35 -1.83 -4.64 15.20
N GLU A 36 -2.65 -3.67 14.85
CA GLU A 36 -3.56 -3.75 13.71
C GLU A 36 -2.84 -3.37 12.43
N VAL A 37 -3.14 -4.09 11.35
CA VAL A 37 -2.61 -3.81 10.02
C VAL A 37 -3.64 -3.03 9.21
N ASN A 38 -3.62 -1.72 9.35
CA ASN A 38 -4.55 -0.79 8.74
C ASN A 38 -3.84 0.00 7.63
N ILE A 39 -4.38 -0.04 6.41
CA ILE A 39 -3.75 0.58 5.24
C ILE A 39 -4.59 1.74 4.74
N GLY A 40 -3.98 2.93 4.72
CA GLY A 40 -4.53 4.13 4.13
C GLY A 40 -4.37 4.16 2.61
N LEU A 41 -5.39 4.60 1.91
CA LEU A 41 -5.41 4.75 0.46
C LEU A 41 -5.55 6.24 0.10
N ALA A 42 -4.47 6.85 -0.41
CA ALA A 42 -4.48 8.25 -0.76
C ALA A 42 -5.40 8.52 -1.97
N VAL A 43 -6.42 9.36 -1.79
CA VAL A 43 -7.37 9.71 -2.83
C VAL A 43 -7.63 11.22 -2.88
N ALA A 44 -7.78 11.76 -4.08
CA ALA A 44 -8.24 13.12 -4.28
C ALA A 44 -9.78 13.15 -4.29
N PRO A 45 -10.43 14.04 -3.51
CA PRO A 45 -11.86 14.28 -3.59
C PRO A 45 -12.28 14.82 -4.97
N ILE A 46 -13.56 14.65 -5.32
CA ILE A 46 -14.10 15.10 -6.62
C ILE A 46 -14.07 16.63 -6.75
N ASP A 47 -14.22 17.35 -5.66
CA ASP A 47 -14.13 18.82 -5.61
C ASP A 47 -12.69 19.34 -5.79
N GLY A 48 -11.71 18.44 -5.81
CA GLY A 48 -10.29 18.79 -5.99
C GLY A 48 -9.66 19.49 -4.79
N LEU A 49 -10.35 19.61 -3.67
CA LEU A 49 -9.86 20.28 -2.47
C LEU A 49 -9.23 19.26 -1.49
N GLY A 50 -7.89 19.27 -1.45
CA GLY A 50 -7.12 18.50 -0.48
C GLY A 50 -6.86 17.04 -0.90
N LEU A 51 -6.43 16.27 0.08
CA LEU A 51 -6.14 14.84 -0.01
C LEU A 51 -6.81 14.15 1.16
N LEU A 52 -7.54 13.07 0.89
CA LEU A 52 -8.07 12.18 1.92
C LEU A 52 -7.35 10.85 1.88
N VAL A 53 -7.19 10.25 3.05
CA VAL A 53 -6.54 8.93 3.19
C VAL A 53 -7.49 8.00 3.93
N PRO A 54 -8.56 7.50 3.24
CA PRO A 54 -9.42 6.48 3.83
C PRO A 54 -8.65 5.20 4.11
N VAL A 55 -9.06 4.50 5.17
CA VAL A 55 -8.34 3.38 5.76
C VAL A 55 -9.14 2.09 5.58
N VAL A 56 -8.46 1.05 5.09
CA VAL A 56 -8.94 -0.34 5.16
C VAL A 56 -8.32 -0.97 6.39
N HIS A 57 -9.18 -1.37 7.35
CA HIS A 57 -8.74 -1.91 8.62
C HIS A 57 -8.46 -3.41 8.56
N ASN A 58 -7.53 -3.90 9.39
CA ASN A 58 -7.21 -5.33 9.58
C ASN A 58 -7.03 -6.08 8.24
N VAL A 59 -6.24 -5.51 7.34
CA VAL A 59 -6.05 -6.04 5.98
C VAL A 59 -5.41 -7.43 6.00
N ASP A 60 -4.57 -7.73 7.01
CA ASP A 60 -3.91 -9.01 7.23
C ASP A 60 -4.91 -10.15 7.51
N GLN A 61 -6.09 -9.85 8.07
CA GLN A 61 -7.12 -10.80 8.44
C GLN A 61 -8.20 -11.01 7.36
N LYS A 62 -8.11 -10.30 6.24
CA LYS A 62 -9.14 -10.30 5.18
C LYS A 62 -8.63 -10.96 3.92
N ASP A 63 -9.48 -11.70 3.25
CA ASP A 63 -9.18 -12.18 1.91
C ASP A 63 -9.15 -11.03 0.87
N LEU A 64 -8.60 -11.32 -0.30
CA LEU A 64 -8.45 -10.32 -1.36
C LEU A 64 -9.79 -9.75 -1.85
N VAL A 65 -10.86 -10.56 -1.82
CA VAL A 65 -12.21 -10.12 -2.27
C VAL A 65 -12.79 -9.14 -1.28
N THR A 66 -12.68 -9.43 0.01
CA THR A 66 -13.11 -8.54 1.10
C THR A 66 -12.33 -7.23 1.07
N VAL A 67 -11.01 -7.28 0.93
CA VAL A 67 -10.17 -6.08 0.76
C VAL A 67 -10.65 -5.25 -0.44
N SER A 68 -10.93 -5.87 -1.59
CA SER A 68 -11.40 -5.17 -2.79
C SER A 68 -12.76 -4.50 -2.60
N ILE A 69 -13.67 -5.12 -1.86
CA ILE A 69 -15.00 -4.55 -1.58
C ILE A 69 -14.85 -3.33 -0.66
N GLU A 70 -14.13 -3.49 0.44
CA GLU A 70 -13.95 -2.42 1.44
C GLU A 70 -13.14 -1.24 0.88
N SER A 71 -12.05 -1.51 0.17
CA SER A 71 -11.26 -0.45 -0.51
C SER A 71 -12.14 0.42 -1.39
N ARG A 72 -12.98 -0.21 -2.22
CA ARG A 72 -13.90 0.53 -3.10
C ARG A 72 -14.89 1.38 -2.30
N GLN A 73 -15.46 0.84 -1.24
CA GLN A 73 -16.44 1.55 -0.41
C GLN A 73 -15.83 2.77 0.28
N VAL A 74 -14.66 2.62 0.93
CA VAL A 74 -14.02 3.73 1.63
C VAL A 74 -13.52 4.80 0.65
N ILE A 75 -12.98 4.40 -0.51
CA ILE A 75 -12.55 5.32 -1.58
C ILE A 75 -13.74 6.12 -2.13
N GLU A 76 -14.86 5.45 -2.42
CA GLU A 76 -16.06 6.12 -2.97
C GLU A 76 -16.63 7.14 -1.99
N ARG A 77 -16.74 6.78 -0.70
CA ARG A 77 -17.18 7.71 0.35
C ARG A 77 -16.23 8.90 0.49
N ALA A 78 -14.93 8.66 0.49
CA ALA A 78 -13.94 9.72 0.57
C ALA A 78 -14.02 10.67 -0.65
N ARG A 79 -14.09 10.11 -1.86
CA ARG A 79 -14.21 10.90 -3.10
C ARG A 79 -15.47 11.76 -3.16
N SER A 80 -16.58 11.25 -2.66
CA SER A 80 -17.86 11.98 -2.62
C SER A 80 -17.96 12.98 -1.45
N GLY A 81 -16.90 13.15 -0.66
CA GLY A 81 -16.90 14.04 0.50
C GLY A 81 -17.79 13.58 1.66
N ARG A 82 -18.11 12.29 1.73
CA ARG A 82 -19.00 11.71 2.75
C ARG A 82 -18.34 10.54 3.49
N PRO A 83 -17.14 10.71 4.06
CA PRO A 83 -16.53 9.66 4.85
C PRO A 83 -17.38 9.38 6.08
N MET A 84 -17.47 8.09 6.44
CA MET A 84 -18.10 7.66 7.68
C MET A 84 -17.13 7.75 8.86
N SER A 85 -17.67 7.68 10.07
CA SER A 85 -16.84 7.54 11.28
C SER A 85 -15.99 6.26 11.16
N GLY A 86 -14.67 6.41 11.32
CA GLY A 86 -13.70 5.31 11.17
C GLY A 86 -13.12 5.13 9.77
N ASP A 87 -13.66 5.79 8.74
CA ASP A 87 -13.06 5.76 7.39
C ASP A 87 -11.71 6.51 7.33
N LEU A 88 -11.52 7.49 8.19
CA LEU A 88 -10.31 8.32 8.23
C LEU A 88 -9.59 8.13 9.55
N GLY A 89 -8.27 8.03 9.49
CA GLY A 89 -7.41 7.86 10.66
C GLY A 89 -7.22 6.39 11.06
N GLY A 90 -6.25 6.16 11.97
CA GLY A 90 -5.90 4.81 12.44
C GLY A 90 -5.08 3.99 11.43
N GLY A 91 -4.67 4.55 10.30
CA GLY A 91 -3.73 3.92 9.36
C GLY A 91 -2.35 3.74 9.99
N GLY A 92 -1.68 2.63 9.66
CA GLY A 92 -0.29 2.37 10.03
C GLY A 92 0.68 2.48 8.85
N PHE A 93 0.13 2.43 7.64
CA PHE A 93 0.86 2.47 6.37
C PHE A 93 -0.06 3.02 5.28
N SER A 94 0.48 3.81 4.35
CA SER A 94 -0.31 4.38 3.25
C SER A 94 0.16 3.92 1.88
N ILE A 95 -0.76 3.87 0.93
CA ILE A 95 -0.49 3.65 -0.50
C ILE A 95 -1.00 4.87 -1.28
N SER A 96 -0.12 5.47 -2.08
CA SER A 96 -0.44 6.53 -3.03
C SER A 96 -0.25 6.01 -4.46
N ASN A 97 -1.32 5.91 -5.23
CA ASN A 97 -1.27 5.41 -6.60
C ASN A 97 -1.59 6.54 -7.58
N LEU A 98 -0.60 6.93 -8.39
CA LEU A 98 -0.73 7.93 -9.45
C LEU A 98 -0.59 7.32 -10.85
N GLY A 99 -0.58 6.00 -10.95
CA GLY A 99 -0.46 5.30 -12.23
C GLY A 99 -1.57 5.62 -13.23
N MET A 100 -2.78 5.91 -12.74
CA MET A 100 -3.93 6.32 -13.57
C MET A 100 -3.71 7.67 -14.27
N TYR A 101 -2.79 8.49 -13.76
CA TYR A 101 -2.42 9.79 -14.36
C TYR A 101 -1.20 9.68 -15.29
N GLY A 102 -0.70 8.47 -15.53
CA GLY A 102 0.47 8.21 -16.38
C GLY A 102 1.81 8.55 -15.73
N VAL A 103 1.84 8.73 -14.40
CA VAL A 103 3.09 8.98 -13.66
C VAL A 103 3.88 7.69 -13.56
N ASP A 104 5.10 7.69 -14.08
CA ASP A 104 5.95 6.51 -14.09
C ASP A 104 6.53 6.17 -12.71
N GLU A 105 6.99 7.18 -12.01
CA GLU A 105 7.65 7.08 -10.72
C GLU A 105 7.54 8.41 -9.97
N PHE A 106 7.36 8.37 -8.67
CA PHE A 106 7.37 9.54 -7.81
C PHE A 106 7.72 9.13 -6.37
N GLN A 107 8.01 10.13 -5.54
CA GLN A 107 8.21 9.96 -4.10
C GLN A 107 7.02 10.56 -3.37
N ALA A 108 6.34 9.74 -2.59
CA ALA A 108 5.25 10.20 -1.74
C ALA A 108 5.79 10.74 -0.41
N ILE A 109 5.10 11.72 0.15
CA ILE A 109 5.39 12.25 1.48
C ILE A 109 4.67 11.39 2.51
N ILE A 110 5.38 10.95 3.54
CA ILE A 110 4.82 10.15 4.64
C ILE A 110 3.69 10.92 5.31
N ASN A 111 2.61 10.22 5.60
CA ASN A 111 1.43 10.76 6.29
C ASN A 111 1.57 10.52 7.82
N PRO A 112 2.01 11.51 8.61
CA PRO A 112 2.19 11.29 10.04
C PRO A 112 0.87 10.87 10.73
N PRO A 113 0.92 10.01 11.75
CA PRO A 113 2.11 9.47 12.44
C PRO A 113 2.68 8.17 11.83
N GLU A 114 2.27 7.78 10.63
CA GLU A 114 2.83 6.63 9.93
C GLU A 114 4.34 6.81 9.70
N SER A 115 5.07 5.71 9.55
CA SER A 115 6.51 5.73 9.26
C SER A 115 6.86 5.40 7.81
N ALA A 116 5.88 5.04 7.00
CA ALA A 116 6.12 4.70 5.60
C ALA A 116 4.90 4.92 4.71
N ILE A 117 5.18 5.18 3.43
CA ILE A 117 4.18 5.27 2.37
C ILE A 117 4.73 4.67 1.07
N LEU A 118 3.91 3.88 0.38
CA LEU A 118 4.22 3.30 -0.92
C LEU A 118 3.66 4.17 -2.04
N ALA A 119 4.54 4.72 -2.88
CA ALA A 119 4.20 5.37 -4.14
C ALA A 119 4.14 4.32 -5.26
N VAL A 120 3.06 4.33 -6.05
CA VAL A 120 2.80 3.37 -7.13
C VAL A 120 2.64 4.12 -8.45
N GLY A 121 3.51 3.81 -9.40
CA GLY A 121 3.50 4.37 -10.76
C GLY A 121 2.60 3.60 -11.72
N ALA A 122 2.62 4.05 -12.97
CA ALA A 122 1.84 3.46 -14.06
C ALA A 122 2.33 2.05 -14.42
N ILE A 123 1.38 1.20 -14.77
CA ILE A 123 1.64 -0.10 -15.39
C ILE A 123 1.81 0.14 -16.90
N LYS A 124 2.97 -0.23 -17.45
CA LYS A 124 3.28 -0.02 -18.86
C LYS A 124 4.16 -1.11 -19.43
N GLU A 125 4.16 -1.23 -20.75
CA GLU A 125 5.13 -2.05 -21.45
C GLU A 125 6.52 -1.38 -21.48
N ALA A 126 7.55 -2.18 -21.26
CA ALA A 126 8.94 -1.74 -21.33
C ALA A 126 9.83 -2.89 -21.84
N ALA A 127 10.99 -2.52 -22.37
CA ALA A 127 12.02 -3.50 -22.68
C ALA A 127 12.61 -4.04 -21.37
N VAL A 128 12.52 -5.34 -21.19
CA VAL A 128 13.07 -6.06 -20.03
C VAL A 128 13.98 -7.18 -20.51
N VAL A 129 14.90 -7.62 -19.66
CA VAL A 129 15.79 -8.74 -19.98
C VAL A 129 15.26 -10.00 -19.32
N GLU A 130 14.90 -10.98 -20.13
CA GLU A 130 14.51 -12.32 -19.67
C GLU A 130 15.40 -13.38 -20.35
N ASN A 131 16.00 -14.24 -19.57
CA ASN A 131 16.90 -15.31 -20.05
C ASN A 131 18.01 -14.82 -21.01
N GLY A 132 18.55 -13.61 -20.75
CA GLY A 132 19.61 -13.01 -21.55
C GLY A 132 19.15 -12.31 -22.86
N SER A 133 17.84 -12.26 -23.13
CA SER A 133 17.26 -11.62 -24.29
C SER A 133 16.40 -10.42 -23.89
N VAL A 134 16.38 -9.38 -24.73
CA VAL A 134 15.48 -8.23 -24.55
C VAL A 134 14.11 -8.61 -25.07
N VAL A 135 13.09 -8.52 -24.21
CA VAL A 135 11.69 -8.78 -24.53
C VAL A 135 10.81 -7.61 -24.09
N VAL A 136 9.59 -7.56 -24.61
CA VAL A 136 8.59 -6.62 -24.11
C VAL A 136 7.94 -7.25 -22.87
N GLY A 137 8.05 -6.56 -21.73
CA GLY A 137 7.43 -6.97 -20.48
C GLY A 137 6.54 -5.87 -19.91
N THR A 138 5.60 -6.25 -19.05
CA THR A 138 4.75 -5.31 -18.30
C THR A 138 5.43 -4.96 -16.98
N VAL A 139 5.69 -3.68 -16.75
CA VAL A 139 6.39 -3.20 -15.56
C VAL A 139 5.58 -2.16 -14.80
N MET A 140 5.79 -2.12 -13.49
CA MET A 140 5.27 -1.10 -12.59
C MET A 140 6.39 -0.70 -11.63
N ARG A 141 6.61 0.60 -11.46
CA ARG A 141 7.58 1.11 -10.49
C ARG A 141 6.88 1.44 -9.18
N MET A 142 7.53 1.05 -8.10
CA MET A 142 7.08 1.33 -6.73
C MET A 142 8.23 1.93 -5.94
N THR A 143 7.94 3.00 -5.19
CA THR A 143 8.92 3.69 -4.36
C THR A 143 8.40 3.76 -2.93
N LEU A 144 9.19 3.29 -1.97
CA LEU A 144 8.87 3.39 -0.54
C LEU A 144 9.57 4.62 0.06
N SER A 145 8.79 5.54 0.62
CA SER A 145 9.32 6.56 1.54
C SER A 145 9.25 6.03 2.97
N ALA A 146 10.33 6.17 3.72
CA ALA A 146 10.48 5.60 5.06
C ALA A 146 11.07 6.61 6.05
N ASP A 147 10.54 6.64 7.27
CA ASP A 147 11.12 7.38 8.38
C ASP A 147 12.31 6.63 8.96
N HIS A 148 13.52 7.12 8.66
CA HIS A 148 14.76 6.45 9.04
C HIS A 148 15.03 6.47 10.57
N ARG A 149 14.21 7.16 11.34
CA ARG A 149 14.23 7.08 12.81
C ARG A 149 13.59 5.76 13.28
N VAL A 150 12.62 5.22 12.51
CA VAL A 150 11.84 4.04 12.89
C VAL A 150 12.46 2.75 12.36
N PHE A 151 12.86 2.72 11.11
CA PHE A 151 13.50 1.56 10.51
C PHE A 151 14.50 1.94 9.42
N TYR A 152 15.34 0.99 9.01
CA TYR A 152 16.47 1.26 8.14
C TYR A 152 16.32 0.66 6.76
N GLY A 153 17.23 1.06 5.85
CA GLY A 153 17.19 0.69 4.44
C GLY A 153 17.15 -0.82 4.17
N ALA A 154 17.80 -1.64 5.00
CA ALA A 154 17.75 -3.10 4.85
C ALA A 154 16.33 -3.65 5.09
N THR A 155 15.65 -3.21 6.15
CA THR A 155 14.25 -3.58 6.42
C THR A 155 13.33 -3.09 5.30
N ALA A 156 13.51 -1.83 4.84
CA ALA A 156 12.76 -1.27 3.72
C ALA A 156 12.92 -2.11 2.44
N ALA A 157 14.15 -2.51 2.11
CA ALA A 157 14.43 -3.32 0.94
C ALA A 157 13.81 -4.73 1.03
N GLN A 158 13.89 -5.37 2.19
CA GLN A 158 13.28 -6.69 2.43
C GLN A 158 11.74 -6.63 2.36
N PHE A 159 11.14 -5.59 2.96
CA PHE A 159 9.70 -5.34 2.86
C PHE A 159 9.27 -5.20 1.39
N MET A 160 9.97 -4.36 0.62
CA MET A 160 9.67 -4.16 -0.81
C MET A 160 9.88 -5.44 -1.64
N ALA A 161 10.89 -6.24 -1.33
CA ALA A 161 11.12 -7.53 -1.98
C ALA A 161 9.97 -8.49 -1.72
N GLU A 162 9.41 -8.51 -0.51
CA GLU A 162 8.24 -9.34 -0.18
C GLU A 162 6.97 -8.84 -0.88
N VAL A 163 6.71 -7.53 -0.91
CA VAL A 163 5.59 -6.96 -1.66
C VAL A 163 5.70 -7.32 -3.15
N LYS A 164 6.89 -7.13 -3.74
CA LYS A 164 7.18 -7.53 -5.12
C LYS A 164 6.88 -9.00 -5.36
N ARG A 165 7.41 -9.88 -4.51
CA ARG A 165 7.19 -11.34 -4.60
C ARG A 165 5.70 -11.70 -4.60
N LEU A 166 4.90 -11.08 -3.72
CA LEU A 166 3.47 -11.34 -3.61
C LEU A 166 2.70 -10.85 -4.85
N ILE A 167 3.12 -9.75 -5.47
CA ILE A 167 2.50 -9.24 -6.70
C ILE A 167 2.88 -10.08 -7.92
N GLU A 168 4.13 -10.53 -8.01
CA GLU A 168 4.62 -11.38 -9.12
C GLU A 168 4.12 -12.83 -9.00
N HIS A 169 3.78 -13.27 -7.78
CA HIS A 169 3.23 -14.61 -7.50
C HIS A 169 1.89 -14.50 -6.75
N PRO A 170 0.83 -14.03 -7.40
CA PRO A 170 -0.41 -13.59 -6.75
C PRO A 170 -1.23 -14.72 -6.09
N LEU A 171 -0.92 -15.97 -6.32
CA LEU A 171 -1.55 -17.09 -5.60
C LEU A 171 -1.39 -16.96 -4.08
N GLY A 172 -0.27 -16.38 -3.60
CA GLY A 172 -0.06 -16.09 -2.19
C GLY A 172 -1.04 -15.07 -1.60
N LEU A 173 -1.64 -14.21 -2.43
CA LEU A 173 -2.65 -13.25 -1.98
C LEU A 173 -4.03 -13.88 -1.73
N VAL A 174 -4.29 -15.01 -2.42
CA VAL A 174 -5.57 -15.74 -2.36
C VAL A 174 -5.53 -16.86 -1.34
N LEU A 175 -4.40 -17.59 -1.25
CA LEU A 175 -4.24 -18.78 -0.42
C LEU A 175 -3.84 -18.48 1.03
N SER A 176 -3.36 -17.28 1.33
CA SER A 176 -3.09 -16.87 2.70
C SER A 176 -4.42 -16.56 3.43
N SER A 177 -5.22 -17.61 3.63
CA SER A 177 -6.27 -17.58 4.65
C SER A 177 -5.58 -17.52 6.02
N THR A 178 -6.08 -16.69 6.89
CA THR A 178 -5.80 -16.65 8.32
C THR A 178 -5.67 -18.08 8.85
N SER A 179 -4.44 -18.47 9.17
CA SER A 179 -4.26 -19.65 10.01
C SER A 179 -4.69 -19.28 11.42
N ASP A 180 -5.62 -20.07 11.97
CA ASP A 180 -6.09 -20.03 13.35
C ASP A 180 -4.95 -19.98 14.37
#